data_7e94cf9dbee5207ad52ba02cb265e7fa
#
_entry.id   7e94cf9dbee5207ad52ba02cb265e7fa
#
_cell.length_a   1.000
_cell.length_b   1.000
_cell.length_c   1.000
_cell.angle_alpha   90.00
_cell.angle_beta   90.00
_cell.angle_gamma   90.00
#
_symmetry.space_group_name_H-M   'P 1'
#
loop_
_entity.id
_entity.type
_entity.pdbx_description
1 polymer ?
#
loop_
_entity_poly.entity_id
_entity_poly.type
_entity_poly.pdbx_seq_one_letter_code
_entity_poly.pdbx_strand_id
1 'polypeptide(L)'
;MSTEILPVSLTQELRQSYLTYSVAIFNRALPSSIDGLKSAQRRIILGLKDLNLRPDGQYKKVSRLEGHVLGSYHPQGGCAGTAINMGQADGFRYLLTDIHGNVGGSIQSGPSVGQSISEDAPAAARYLEVKSTALTQALYVGEIDKYSCEWRDNYDGSTQEVIEIVPTLPALLINGAQGIAAGYACHHVSYNLSEVIKGVTEYIKNPKITSKRLFSFIKGPDLPNGARILSDEAVFNAFDKGSGTLKTYGTWEVKKVQHGKRSTRDAIIITSLASGSSERFLEKLKDAVESEKIIGVIDAQDHSSRAGIEIQVILKSGTDANTVISQLLAFTNLADSIGVNATAISSGLPTIFGVKDIIAEWYKARCEALRSRYKAETDRLEGKIHILEGLLTILADIDEVIKLIRGSKTKETAATKLKKRWKLTDIQVGAVLSMPLSRLVGVERLQLETEKKDLQVKVDELAGIITNQAKMDEHIISQISQFKDFADKRRSQLVTMAEIGVEKAKTTTKSGTRRVKLPSPKDRIKDEGKKLGMKRTELTKFFTSVAGKTNIKAEWDNFKDDWNHSQQLSTRKGRAERKIQLDKMKEAAIKKGLPKRGQKSWTKFMEGRENDKIKDIEKALKEWMAKIN
;
A
#
# COMPACT_ATOMS: atom_id res chain seq x y z
N MET A 1 -30.21 40.99 -3.98
CA MET A 1 -29.65 40.28 -2.81
C MET A 1 -28.34 40.94 -2.48
N SER A 2 -28.21 41.63 -1.36
CA SER A 2 -26.94 42.20 -0.88
C SER A 2 -26.04 41.03 -0.46
N THR A 3 -24.94 40.81 -1.15
CA THR A 3 -23.89 39.86 -0.75
C THR A 3 -23.18 40.47 0.46
N GLU A 4 -23.46 39.94 1.63
CA GLU A 4 -22.75 40.31 2.86
C GLU A 4 -21.36 39.67 2.80
N ILE A 5 -20.33 40.51 2.78
CA ILE A 5 -18.94 40.06 2.80
C ILE A 5 -18.53 39.85 4.24
N LEU A 6 -18.41 38.58 4.66
CA LEU A 6 -17.92 38.24 6.00
C LEU A 6 -16.38 38.23 6.00
N PRO A 7 -15.71 38.98 6.89
CA PRO A 7 -14.26 38.94 7.03
C PRO A 7 -13.83 37.63 7.70
N VAL A 8 -13.05 36.82 7.02
CA VAL A 8 -12.51 35.57 7.56
C VAL A 8 -10.98 35.69 7.72
N SER A 9 -10.47 35.25 8.85
CA SER A 9 -9.02 35.19 9.06
C SER A 9 -8.38 34.17 8.14
N LEU A 10 -7.42 34.58 7.30
CA LEU A 10 -6.67 33.70 6.41
C LEU A 10 -6.05 32.51 7.15
N THR A 11 -5.52 32.74 8.36
CA THR A 11 -4.93 31.67 9.19
C THR A 11 -5.98 30.65 9.63
N GLN A 12 -7.19 31.10 9.97
CA GLN A 12 -8.27 30.22 10.38
C GLN A 12 -8.78 29.39 9.20
N GLU A 13 -9.00 30.03 8.05
CA GLU A 13 -9.42 29.37 6.81
C GLU A 13 -8.39 28.32 6.35
N LEU A 14 -7.11 28.67 6.32
CA LEU A 14 -6.05 27.74 5.98
C LEU A 14 -5.99 26.53 6.93
N ARG A 15 -6.14 26.74 8.23
CA ARG A 15 -6.16 25.64 9.21
C ARG A 15 -7.34 24.71 8.98
N GLN A 16 -8.52 25.25 8.78
CA GLN A 16 -9.75 24.46 8.59
C GLN A 16 -9.72 23.70 7.28
N SER A 17 -9.37 24.36 6.18
CA SER A 17 -9.24 23.73 4.85
C SER A 17 -8.14 22.67 4.84
N TYR A 18 -6.98 22.94 5.48
CA TYR A 18 -5.90 21.96 5.57
C TYR A 18 -6.28 20.75 6.44
N LEU A 19 -7.02 20.94 7.51
CA LEU A 19 -7.49 19.83 8.34
C LEU A 19 -8.42 18.92 7.54
N THR A 20 -9.42 19.48 6.86
CA THR A 20 -10.36 18.73 6.02
C THR A 20 -9.64 17.97 4.91
N TYR A 21 -8.70 18.64 4.23
CA TYR A 21 -7.85 18.02 3.22
C TYR A 21 -7.01 16.88 3.79
N SER A 22 -6.35 17.09 4.95
CA SER A 22 -5.51 16.08 5.60
C SER A 22 -6.30 14.84 5.98
N VAL A 23 -7.51 15.01 6.54
CA VAL A 23 -8.42 13.90 6.87
C VAL A 23 -8.79 13.08 5.63
N ALA A 24 -9.14 13.75 4.53
CA ALA A 24 -9.44 13.07 3.27
C ALA A 24 -8.23 12.29 2.72
N ILE A 25 -7.03 12.86 2.81
CA ILE A 25 -5.79 12.22 2.32
C ILE A 25 -5.40 11.03 3.18
N PHE A 26 -5.40 11.13 4.52
CA PHE A 26 -4.97 9.99 5.32
C PHE A 26 -5.99 8.84 5.27
N ASN A 27 -7.30 9.08 5.20
CA ASN A 27 -8.32 8.05 4.99
C ASN A 27 -8.17 7.31 3.64
N ARG A 28 -7.57 7.95 2.65
CA ARG A 28 -7.27 7.35 1.36
C ARG A 28 -5.95 6.59 1.34
N ALA A 29 -4.92 7.14 2.01
CA ALA A 29 -3.53 6.70 1.86
C ALA A 29 -3.09 5.68 2.92
N LEU A 30 -3.67 5.73 4.13
CA LEU A 30 -3.33 4.82 5.22
C LEU A 30 -4.27 3.61 5.26
N PRO A 31 -3.79 2.44 5.71
CA PRO A 31 -4.64 1.26 5.90
C PRO A 31 -5.50 1.39 7.16
N SER A 32 -6.62 0.67 7.21
CA SER A 32 -7.33 0.41 8.47
C SER A 32 -6.53 -0.57 9.36
N SER A 33 -6.59 -0.39 10.68
CA SER A 33 -6.01 -1.30 11.66
C SER A 33 -6.68 -2.68 11.66
N ILE A 34 -7.94 -2.75 11.23
CA ILE A 34 -8.76 -3.97 11.23
C ILE A 34 -8.57 -4.77 9.95
N ASP A 35 -8.86 -4.19 8.78
CA ASP A 35 -8.80 -4.93 7.51
C ASP A 35 -7.45 -4.83 6.79
N GLY A 36 -6.59 -3.90 7.19
CA GLY A 36 -5.28 -3.70 6.57
C GLY A 36 -5.34 -3.11 5.16
N LEU A 37 -6.50 -2.66 4.72
CA LEU A 37 -6.75 -2.18 3.37
C LEU A 37 -6.84 -0.66 3.31
N LYS A 38 -6.38 -0.10 2.21
CA LYS A 38 -6.70 1.26 1.80
C LYS A 38 -8.09 1.30 1.17
N SER A 39 -8.73 2.46 1.13
CA SER A 39 -10.07 2.62 0.56
C SER A 39 -10.21 2.06 -0.87
N ALA A 40 -9.24 2.33 -1.76
CA ALA A 40 -9.26 1.81 -3.13
C ALA A 40 -9.17 0.28 -3.18
N GLN A 41 -8.33 -0.34 -2.34
CA GLN A 41 -8.19 -1.80 -2.26
C GLN A 41 -9.48 -2.45 -1.77
N ARG A 42 -10.12 -1.88 -0.74
CA ARG A 42 -11.39 -2.37 -0.23
C ARG A 42 -12.50 -2.32 -1.27
N ARG A 43 -12.57 -1.23 -2.04
CA ARG A 43 -13.52 -1.07 -3.16
C ARG A 43 -13.26 -2.06 -4.29
N ILE A 44 -12.01 -2.41 -4.56
CA ILE A 44 -11.65 -3.46 -5.52
C ILE A 44 -12.16 -4.82 -5.03
N ILE A 45 -11.97 -5.16 -3.75
CA ILE A 45 -12.48 -6.41 -3.16
C ILE A 45 -14.01 -6.46 -3.23
N LEU A 46 -14.69 -5.35 -2.95
CA LEU A 46 -16.15 -5.25 -3.11
C LEU A 46 -16.57 -5.47 -4.57
N GLY A 47 -15.86 -4.84 -5.52
CA GLY A 47 -16.10 -5.04 -6.96
C GLY A 47 -15.86 -6.50 -7.42
N LEU A 48 -14.85 -7.19 -6.86
CA LEU A 48 -14.64 -8.63 -7.12
C LEU A 48 -15.84 -9.46 -6.65
N LYS A 49 -16.42 -9.11 -5.49
CA LYS A 49 -17.63 -9.75 -4.97
C LYS A 49 -18.83 -9.49 -5.86
N ASP A 50 -19.12 -8.24 -6.20
CA ASP A 50 -20.29 -7.82 -6.98
C ASP A 50 -20.30 -8.45 -8.38
N LEU A 51 -19.13 -8.50 -9.02
CA LEU A 51 -18.96 -9.13 -10.32
C LEU A 51 -18.85 -10.65 -10.25
N ASN A 52 -18.95 -11.24 -9.05
CA ASN A 52 -18.83 -12.67 -8.78
C ASN A 52 -17.55 -13.30 -9.37
N LEU A 53 -16.41 -12.59 -9.22
CA LEU A 53 -15.10 -13.02 -9.72
C LEU A 53 -14.43 -13.96 -8.73
N ARG A 54 -14.94 -15.19 -8.66
CA ARG A 54 -14.48 -16.23 -7.73
C ARG A 54 -13.21 -16.92 -8.22
N PRO A 55 -12.45 -17.58 -7.31
CA PRO A 55 -11.25 -18.34 -7.67
C PRO A 55 -11.48 -19.47 -8.67
N ASP A 56 -12.64 -20.15 -8.54
CA ASP A 56 -13.11 -21.24 -9.41
C ASP A 56 -13.81 -20.74 -10.68
N GLY A 57 -14.07 -19.43 -10.77
CA GLY A 57 -14.76 -18.81 -11.88
C GLY A 57 -13.84 -18.42 -13.04
N GLN A 58 -14.46 -17.86 -14.08
CA GLN A 58 -13.73 -17.35 -15.24
C GLN A 58 -13.09 -15.99 -14.96
N TYR A 59 -11.91 -15.78 -15.53
CA TYR A 59 -11.29 -14.46 -15.55
C TYR A 59 -12.14 -13.45 -16.32
N LYS A 60 -12.09 -12.20 -15.90
CA LYS A 60 -12.66 -11.05 -16.62
C LYS A 60 -11.61 -9.98 -16.81
N LYS A 61 -11.77 -9.15 -17.82
CA LYS A 61 -10.83 -8.05 -18.08
C LYS A 61 -10.71 -7.11 -16.87
N VAL A 62 -9.48 -6.72 -16.53
CA VAL A 62 -9.20 -5.75 -15.46
C VAL A 62 -9.98 -4.45 -15.70
N SER A 63 -10.09 -4.01 -16.95
CA SER A 63 -10.90 -2.83 -17.34
C SER A 63 -12.39 -2.96 -16.99
N ARG A 64 -12.96 -4.18 -16.94
CA ARG A 64 -14.34 -4.40 -16.51
C ARG A 64 -14.49 -4.20 -14.99
N LEU A 65 -13.55 -4.75 -14.22
CA LEU A 65 -13.51 -4.53 -12.77
C LEU A 65 -13.31 -3.05 -12.46
N GLU A 66 -12.34 -2.42 -13.13
CA GLU A 66 -12.07 -1.00 -12.99
C GLU A 66 -13.31 -0.14 -13.27
N GLY A 67 -13.97 -0.36 -14.42
CA GLY A 67 -15.18 0.37 -14.79
C GLY A 67 -16.31 0.23 -13.78
N HIS A 68 -16.52 -0.97 -13.22
CA HIS A 68 -17.49 -1.20 -12.17
C HIS A 68 -17.12 -0.45 -10.87
N VAL A 69 -15.87 -0.55 -10.43
CA VAL A 69 -15.40 0.12 -9.21
C VAL A 69 -15.44 1.64 -9.35
N LEU A 70 -15.07 2.19 -10.50
CA LEU A 70 -15.14 3.63 -10.77
C LEU A 70 -16.58 4.13 -10.75
N GLY A 71 -17.47 3.43 -11.44
CA GLY A 71 -18.88 3.83 -11.56
C GLY A 71 -19.64 3.68 -10.25
N SER A 72 -19.33 2.69 -9.44
CA SER A 72 -20.10 2.40 -8.22
C SER A 72 -19.50 3.00 -6.94
N TYR A 73 -18.15 3.08 -6.83
CA TYR A 73 -17.50 3.32 -5.53
C TYR A 73 -16.37 4.33 -5.56
N HIS A 74 -15.61 4.48 -6.65
CA HIS A 74 -14.32 5.21 -6.67
C HIS A 74 -14.20 6.23 -7.79
N PRO A 75 -14.87 7.39 -7.71
CA PRO A 75 -14.92 8.36 -8.81
C PRO A 75 -13.62 9.16 -9.03
N GLN A 76 -12.58 8.90 -8.23
CA GLN A 76 -11.36 9.72 -8.20
C GLN A 76 -10.33 9.42 -9.29
N GLY A 77 -10.53 8.37 -10.10
CA GLY A 77 -9.61 7.98 -11.18
C GLY A 77 -9.34 6.48 -11.26
N GLY A 78 -8.52 6.06 -12.23
CA GLY A 78 -8.25 4.66 -12.52
C GLY A 78 -7.71 3.86 -11.33
N CYS A 79 -8.31 2.71 -11.07
CA CYS A 79 -7.89 1.79 -10.00
C CYS A 79 -7.25 0.49 -10.53
N ALA A 80 -7.09 0.35 -11.85
CA ALA A 80 -6.48 -0.83 -12.47
C ALA A 80 -5.07 -1.11 -11.93
N GLY A 81 -4.24 -0.07 -11.78
CA GLY A 81 -2.90 -0.21 -11.22
C GLY A 81 -2.91 -0.76 -9.79
N THR A 82 -3.88 -0.36 -8.97
CA THR A 82 -4.06 -0.92 -7.62
C THR A 82 -4.47 -2.39 -7.67
N ALA A 83 -5.42 -2.76 -8.55
CA ALA A 83 -5.84 -4.15 -8.73
C ALA A 83 -4.70 -5.05 -9.21
N ILE A 84 -3.86 -4.56 -10.14
CA ILE A 84 -2.67 -5.26 -10.63
C ILE A 84 -1.64 -5.42 -9.51
N ASN A 85 -1.36 -4.36 -8.74
CA ASN A 85 -0.41 -4.42 -7.63
C ASN A 85 -0.82 -5.43 -6.56
N MET A 86 -2.13 -5.60 -6.28
CA MET A 86 -2.65 -6.62 -5.36
C MET A 86 -2.40 -8.06 -5.85
N GLY A 87 -2.06 -8.24 -7.13
CA GLY A 87 -1.68 -9.51 -7.74
C GLY A 87 -0.18 -9.64 -8.04
N GLN A 88 0.64 -8.68 -7.63
CA GLN A 88 2.09 -8.71 -7.82
C GLN A 88 2.81 -9.23 -6.58
N ALA A 89 3.67 -10.24 -6.77
CA ALA A 89 4.41 -10.88 -5.69
C ALA A 89 5.42 -9.96 -4.96
N ASP A 90 5.74 -8.83 -5.57
CA ASP A 90 6.65 -7.82 -5.01
C ASP A 90 5.93 -6.85 -4.08
N GLY A 91 4.64 -6.60 -4.37
CA GLY A 91 3.80 -5.68 -3.58
C GLY A 91 3.11 -6.36 -2.41
N PHE A 92 2.78 -7.64 -2.55
CA PHE A 92 2.04 -8.41 -1.56
C PHE A 92 2.73 -9.74 -1.25
N ARG A 93 2.90 -10.02 0.03
CA ARG A 93 3.44 -11.30 0.48
C ARG A 93 2.51 -12.46 0.13
N TYR A 94 1.20 -12.22 0.22
CA TYR A 94 0.11 -13.11 -0.14
C TYR A 94 -0.85 -12.38 -1.08
N LEU A 95 -0.94 -12.87 -2.32
CA LEU A 95 -1.67 -12.18 -3.38
C LEU A 95 -3.17 -12.14 -3.11
N LEU A 96 -3.78 -10.99 -3.37
CA LEU A 96 -5.22 -10.77 -3.21
C LEU A 96 -5.98 -10.85 -4.53
N THR A 97 -5.34 -10.55 -5.66
CA THR A 97 -5.89 -10.74 -7.00
C THR A 97 -5.07 -11.76 -7.78
N ASP A 98 -5.74 -12.57 -8.57
CA ASP A 98 -5.12 -13.48 -9.51
C ASP A 98 -5.21 -12.84 -10.90
N ILE A 99 -4.06 -12.45 -11.45
CA ILE A 99 -3.96 -11.70 -12.70
C ILE A 99 -3.38 -12.57 -13.80
N HIS A 100 -4.09 -12.64 -14.92
CA HIS A 100 -3.65 -13.33 -16.13
C HIS A 100 -3.17 -12.31 -17.16
N GLY A 101 -1.93 -12.48 -17.63
CA GLY A 101 -1.26 -11.58 -18.58
C GLY A 101 0.06 -11.04 -18.05
N ASN A 102 0.64 -10.06 -18.75
CA ASN A 102 1.89 -9.42 -18.33
C ASN A 102 1.62 -8.34 -17.27
N VAL A 103 1.94 -8.65 -16.02
CA VAL A 103 1.80 -7.74 -14.87
C VAL A 103 3.02 -6.84 -14.65
N GLY A 104 3.99 -6.87 -15.57
CA GLY A 104 5.27 -6.18 -15.41
C GLY A 104 6.33 -7.04 -14.74
N GLY A 105 7.56 -6.55 -14.68
CA GLY A 105 8.68 -7.26 -14.08
C GLY A 105 8.54 -7.39 -12.57
N SER A 106 8.91 -8.57 -12.06
CA SER A 106 8.86 -8.91 -10.63
C SER A 106 10.02 -8.32 -9.80
N ILE A 107 10.70 -7.31 -10.32
CA ILE A 107 11.99 -6.86 -9.75
C ILE A 107 11.89 -5.47 -9.11
N GLN A 108 10.69 -5.10 -8.68
CA GLN A 108 10.49 -3.81 -8.01
C GLN A 108 10.21 -3.99 -6.53
N SER A 109 11.24 -4.11 -5.76
CA SER A 109 11.16 -3.99 -4.31
C SER A 109 11.93 -2.78 -3.84
N GLY A 110 11.22 -1.70 -3.72
CA GLY A 110 11.71 -0.51 -3.05
C GLY A 110 10.57 0.25 -2.44
N PRO A 111 10.80 1.06 -1.39
CA PRO A 111 9.76 1.84 -0.72
C PRO A 111 9.11 2.93 -1.59
N SER A 112 9.49 3.07 -2.83
CA SER A 112 8.91 4.01 -3.80
C SER A 112 7.84 3.33 -4.63
N VAL A 113 6.72 3.01 -4.01
CA VAL A 113 5.50 2.64 -4.72
C VAL A 113 5.04 3.85 -5.56
N GLY A 114 5.16 3.74 -6.89
CA GLY A 114 4.59 4.73 -7.81
C GLY A 114 5.41 5.07 -9.04
N GLN A 115 6.66 4.64 -9.14
CA GLN A 115 7.44 4.82 -10.36
C GLN A 115 8.02 3.48 -10.81
N SER A 116 7.35 2.85 -11.77
CA SER A 116 7.93 1.81 -12.59
C SER A 116 9.04 2.46 -13.42
N ILE A 117 10.29 2.22 -13.07
CA ILE A 117 11.46 2.63 -13.85
C ILE A 117 11.98 1.43 -14.65
N SER A 118 11.24 0.36 -14.78
CA SER A 118 11.61 -0.74 -15.65
C SER A 118 10.87 -0.65 -16.98
N GLU A 119 11.52 -1.02 -18.05
CA GLU A 119 10.91 -1.19 -19.38
C GLU A 119 9.78 -2.22 -19.38
N ASP A 120 9.66 -3.05 -18.32
CA ASP A 120 8.62 -4.04 -18.08
C ASP A 120 7.44 -3.47 -17.29
N ALA A 121 6.82 -2.42 -17.77
CA ALA A 121 5.55 -1.94 -17.22
C ALA A 121 4.43 -2.97 -17.44
N PRO A 122 3.43 -3.03 -16.53
CA PRO A 122 2.26 -3.87 -16.74
C PRO A 122 1.57 -3.55 -18.06
N ALA A 123 1.04 -4.56 -18.72
CA ALA A 123 0.21 -4.37 -19.89
C ALA A 123 -1.04 -3.54 -19.53
N ALA A 124 -1.60 -2.82 -20.50
CA ALA A 124 -2.81 -2.04 -20.25
C ALA A 124 -3.97 -2.91 -19.75
N ALA A 125 -4.81 -2.38 -18.87
CA ALA A 125 -5.93 -3.07 -18.20
C ALA A 125 -6.87 -3.84 -19.15
N ARG A 126 -7.00 -3.37 -20.41
CA ARG A 126 -7.79 -4.04 -21.46
C ARG A 126 -7.22 -5.39 -21.92
N TYR A 127 -5.93 -5.63 -21.71
CA TYR A 127 -5.27 -6.90 -22.05
C TYR A 127 -5.19 -7.86 -20.88
N LEU A 128 -5.17 -7.35 -19.66
CA LEU A 128 -5.09 -8.14 -18.45
C LEU A 128 -6.47 -8.67 -18.03
N GLU A 129 -6.45 -9.83 -17.39
CA GLU A 129 -7.64 -10.48 -16.83
C GLU A 129 -7.44 -10.72 -15.35
N VAL A 130 -8.54 -10.68 -14.58
CA VAL A 130 -8.51 -10.73 -13.12
C VAL A 130 -9.62 -11.60 -12.56
N LYS A 131 -9.33 -12.25 -11.44
CA LYS A 131 -10.30 -12.83 -10.50
C LYS A 131 -9.74 -12.75 -9.07
N SER A 132 -10.54 -13.07 -8.06
CA SER A 132 -10.04 -13.15 -6.68
C SER A 132 -9.17 -14.39 -6.48
N THR A 133 -8.21 -14.33 -5.57
CA THR A 133 -7.53 -15.54 -5.09
C THR A 133 -8.42 -16.31 -4.10
N ALA A 134 -8.14 -17.59 -3.88
CA ALA A 134 -8.82 -18.37 -2.85
C ALA A 134 -8.61 -17.78 -1.45
N LEU A 135 -7.44 -17.23 -1.18
CA LEU A 135 -7.14 -16.49 0.05
C LEU A 135 -8.06 -15.27 0.22
N THR A 136 -8.23 -14.45 -0.81
CA THR A 136 -9.09 -13.25 -0.75
C THR A 136 -10.56 -13.63 -0.54
N GLN A 137 -11.00 -14.71 -1.17
CA GLN A 137 -12.35 -15.24 -0.98
C GLN A 137 -12.60 -15.62 0.49
N ALA A 138 -11.66 -16.34 1.09
CA ALA A 138 -11.75 -16.79 2.48
C ALA A 138 -11.53 -15.66 3.50
N LEU A 139 -10.60 -14.72 3.19
CA LEU A 139 -10.17 -13.69 4.12
C LEU A 139 -11.16 -12.51 4.19
N TYR A 140 -11.69 -12.08 3.03
CA TYR A 140 -12.48 -10.86 2.90
C TYR A 140 -13.86 -11.07 2.31
N VAL A 141 -13.95 -11.68 1.11
CA VAL A 141 -15.22 -11.70 0.34
C VAL A 141 -16.32 -12.47 1.07
N GLY A 142 -15.97 -13.58 1.72
CA GLY A 142 -16.90 -14.37 2.54
C GLY A 142 -17.37 -13.65 3.81
N GLU A 143 -16.66 -12.61 4.23
CA GLU A 143 -16.98 -11.84 5.43
C GLU A 143 -17.80 -10.58 5.15
N ILE A 144 -17.96 -10.19 3.87
CA ILE A 144 -18.77 -9.03 3.50
C ILE A 144 -20.25 -9.40 3.54
N ASP A 145 -20.93 -9.02 4.60
CA ASP A 145 -22.40 -9.11 4.73
C ASP A 145 -22.96 -7.87 5.45
N LYS A 146 -24.28 -7.72 5.45
CA LYS A 146 -24.93 -6.53 6.00
C LYS A 146 -24.97 -6.48 7.53
N TYR A 147 -24.60 -7.55 8.21
CA TYR A 147 -24.67 -7.65 9.66
C TYR A 147 -23.29 -7.59 10.33
N SER A 148 -22.27 -8.11 9.65
CA SER A 148 -20.88 -8.10 10.13
C SER A 148 -20.07 -6.90 9.67
N CYS A 149 -20.54 -6.16 8.66
CA CYS A 149 -19.88 -4.96 8.15
C CYS A 149 -20.73 -3.72 8.40
N GLU A 150 -20.06 -2.59 8.60
CA GLU A 150 -20.68 -1.28 8.60
C GLU A 150 -20.75 -0.76 7.15
N TRP A 151 -21.91 -0.25 6.73
CA TRP A 151 -22.19 0.22 5.39
C TRP A 151 -22.50 1.73 5.41
N ARG A 152 -22.14 2.40 4.33
CA ARG A 152 -22.52 3.78 4.07
C ARG A 152 -22.93 3.94 2.62
N ASP A 153 -23.64 5.02 2.32
CA ASP A 153 -23.94 5.37 0.95
C ASP A 153 -22.64 5.70 0.20
N ASN A 154 -22.58 5.32 -1.06
CA ASN A 154 -21.49 5.65 -1.96
C ASN A 154 -21.49 7.17 -2.26
N TYR A 155 -20.59 7.63 -3.14
CA TYR A 155 -20.38 9.04 -3.45
C TYR A 155 -21.61 9.75 -4.03
N ASP A 156 -22.57 9.06 -4.67
CA ASP A 156 -23.78 9.61 -5.29
C ASP A 156 -25.09 9.11 -4.67
N GLY A 157 -25.02 8.28 -3.63
CA GLY A 157 -26.19 7.71 -2.95
C GLY A 157 -26.94 6.63 -3.74
N SER A 158 -26.41 6.18 -4.89
CA SER A 158 -27.06 5.17 -5.74
C SER A 158 -26.92 3.73 -5.20
N THR A 159 -25.89 3.49 -4.41
CA THR A 159 -25.59 2.19 -3.81
C THR A 159 -24.86 2.36 -2.48
N GLN A 160 -24.57 1.25 -1.80
CA GLN A 160 -23.84 1.28 -0.53
C GLN A 160 -22.46 0.64 -0.68
N GLU A 161 -21.47 1.22 0.00
CA GLU A 161 -20.12 0.67 0.12
C GLU A 161 -19.81 0.29 1.57
N VAL A 162 -18.94 -0.72 1.74
CA VAL A 162 -18.46 -1.14 3.06
C VAL A 162 -17.44 -0.15 3.58
N ILE A 163 -17.63 0.35 4.80
CA ILE A 163 -16.67 1.23 5.47
C ILE A 163 -15.42 0.45 5.82
N GLU A 164 -15.59 -0.75 6.40
CA GLU A 164 -14.52 -1.62 6.85
C GLU A 164 -14.96 -3.08 6.80
N ILE A 165 -14.08 -3.97 6.38
CA ILE A 165 -14.30 -5.42 6.36
C ILE A 165 -13.60 -6.00 7.58
N VAL A 166 -14.27 -6.86 8.35
CA VAL A 166 -13.61 -7.57 9.45
C VAL A 166 -13.10 -8.92 8.93
N PRO A 167 -11.81 -9.04 8.57
CA PRO A 167 -11.29 -10.25 7.94
C PRO A 167 -11.17 -11.41 8.95
N THR A 168 -11.06 -12.63 8.43
CA THR A 168 -10.92 -13.83 9.26
C THR A 168 -9.58 -13.89 10.02
N LEU A 169 -8.56 -13.18 9.55
CA LEU A 169 -7.23 -13.01 10.15
C LEU A 169 -6.84 -11.54 10.15
N PRO A 170 -5.94 -11.07 11.04
CA PRO A 170 -5.41 -9.71 11.00
C PRO A 170 -4.57 -9.49 9.73
N ALA A 171 -5.23 -9.11 8.65
CA ALA A 171 -4.67 -9.05 7.30
C ALA A 171 -3.55 -8.03 7.14
N LEU A 172 -3.56 -6.96 7.95
CA LEU A 172 -2.46 -5.99 7.99
C LEU A 172 -1.12 -6.64 8.34
N LEU A 173 -1.11 -7.67 9.17
CA LEU A 173 0.12 -8.38 9.53
C LEU A 173 0.65 -9.25 8.40
N ILE A 174 -0.21 -9.89 7.63
CA ILE A 174 0.26 -10.85 6.61
C ILE A 174 0.79 -10.17 5.35
N ASN A 175 0.26 -9.01 4.99
CA ASN A 175 0.65 -8.30 3.77
C ASN A 175 1.37 -6.97 4.02
N GLY A 176 1.26 -6.42 5.23
CA GLY A 176 1.74 -5.08 5.48
C GLY A 176 0.97 -4.02 4.70
N ALA A 177 1.46 -2.79 4.74
CA ALA A 177 0.94 -1.68 3.95
C ALA A 177 1.95 -0.54 3.89
N GLN A 178 1.93 0.21 2.79
CA GLN A 178 2.73 1.43 2.65
C GLN A 178 1.84 2.57 2.18
N GLY A 179 2.04 3.77 2.72
CA GLY A 179 1.26 4.93 2.33
C GLY A 179 1.93 6.23 2.76
N ILE A 180 1.69 7.29 1.99
CA ILE A 180 2.15 8.65 2.29
C ILE A 180 0.91 9.54 2.29
N ALA A 181 0.69 10.21 3.41
CA ALA A 181 -0.41 11.12 3.62
C ALA A 181 0.08 12.50 4.06
N ALA A 182 -0.82 13.47 4.19
CA ALA A 182 -0.48 14.79 4.70
C ALA A 182 -0.14 14.70 6.20
N GLY A 183 1.13 14.90 6.54
CA GLY A 183 1.62 14.83 7.92
C GLY A 183 1.85 13.42 8.47
N TYR A 184 1.47 12.36 7.74
CA TYR A 184 1.61 10.97 8.15
C TYR A 184 2.19 10.11 7.03
N ALA A 185 2.94 9.09 7.43
CA ALA A 185 3.39 8.03 6.53
C ALA A 185 3.20 6.69 7.24
N CYS A 186 2.91 5.63 6.50
CA CYS A 186 2.92 4.28 7.04
C CYS A 186 3.83 3.37 6.22
N HIS A 187 4.49 2.47 6.93
CA HIS A 187 5.24 1.36 6.38
C HIS A 187 5.14 0.17 7.32
N HIS A 188 4.08 -0.61 7.15
CA HIS A 188 3.92 -1.89 7.81
C HIS A 188 4.66 -2.97 7.04
N VAL A 189 5.47 -3.73 7.71
CA VAL A 189 6.11 -4.91 7.14
C VAL A 189 5.18 -6.12 7.23
N SER A 190 5.33 -7.06 6.31
CA SER A 190 4.59 -8.32 6.31
C SER A 190 5.23 -9.37 7.23
N TYR A 191 4.42 -10.32 7.69
CA TYR A 191 4.82 -11.46 8.51
C TYR A 191 4.36 -12.78 7.88
N ASN A 192 5.03 -13.87 8.23
CA ASN A 192 4.68 -15.18 7.72
C ASN A 192 3.32 -15.66 8.25
N LEU A 193 2.44 -16.12 7.36
CA LEU A 193 1.06 -16.51 7.69
C LEU A 193 1.01 -17.62 8.75
N SER A 194 1.87 -18.64 8.67
CA SER A 194 1.86 -19.72 9.66
C SER A 194 2.28 -19.24 11.05
N GLU A 195 3.18 -18.24 11.12
CA GLU A 195 3.60 -17.63 12.38
C GLU A 195 2.49 -16.73 12.93
N VAL A 196 1.81 -15.95 12.08
CA VAL A 196 0.66 -15.12 12.47
C VAL A 196 -0.47 -15.99 13.01
N ILE A 197 -0.82 -17.10 12.34
CA ILE A 197 -1.83 -18.05 12.82
C ILE A 197 -1.48 -18.54 14.24
N LYS A 198 -0.23 -18.94 14.47
CA LYS A 198 0.23 -19.40 15.80
C LYS A 198 0.14 -18.28 16.83
N GLY A 199 0.65 -17.09 16.51
CA GLY A 199 0.66 -15.94 17.41
C GLY A 199 -0.74 -15.47 17.79
N VAL A 200 -1.66 -15.38 16.81
CA VAL A 200 -3.07 -15.01 17.03
C VAL A 200 -3.77 -16.07 17.89
N THR A 201 -3.54 -17.35 17.62
CA THR A 201 -4.10 -18.44 18.42
C THR A 201 -3.66 -18.36 19.87
N GLU A 202 -2.38 -18.10 20.13
CA GLU A 202 -1.85 -17.95 21.48
C GLU A 202 -2.34 -16.66 22.17
N TYR A 203 -2.55 -15.58 21.41
CA TYR A 203 -3.18 -14.36 21.93
C TYR A 203 -4.63 -14.61 22.35
N ILE A 204 -5.44 -15.30 21.54
CA ILE A 204 -6.84 -15.62 21.86
C ILE A 204 -6.92 -16.47 23.13
N LYS A 205 -6.06 -17.48 23.28
CA LYS A 205 -5.99 -18.31 24.49
C LYS A 205 -5.57 -17.52 25.74
N ASN A 206 -4.71 -16.52 25.57
CA ASN A 206 -4.22 -15.69 26.65
C ASN A 206 -4.02 -14.22 26.19
N PRO A 207 -5.05 -13.37 26.26
CA PRO A 207 -4.94 -11.95 25.87
C PRO A 207 -3.93 -11.13 26.68
N LYS A 208 -3.51 -11.64 27.85
CA LYS A 208 -2.49 -11.01 28.69
C LYS A 208 -1.06 -11.40 28.30
N ILE A 209 -0.87 -12.18 27.23
CA ILE A 209 0.45 -12.56 26.71
C ILE A 209 1.34 -11.33 26.52
N THR A 210 2.60 -11.41 26.90
CA THR A 210 3.56 -10.30 26.70
C THR A 210 4.03 -10.26 25.25
N SER A 211 4.37 -9.07 24.74
CA SER A 211 4.93 -8.91 23.38
C SER A 211 6.17 -9.79 23.18
N LYS A 212 7.02 -9.94 24.20
CA LYS A 212 8.21 -10.80 24.14
C LYS A 212 7.84 -12.27 23.93
N ARG A 213 6.80 -12.77 24.61
CA ARG A 213 6.32 -14.13 24.42
C ARG A 213 5.65 -14.30 23.06
N LEU A 214 4.86 -13.30 22.62
CA LEU A 214 4.23 -13.31 21.30
C LEU A 214 5.28 -13.32 20.16
N PHE A 215 6.39 -12.58 20.33
CA PHE A 215 7.52 -12.57 19.40
C PHE A 215 8.16 -13.95 19.22
N SER A 216 8.08 -14.84 20.22
CA SER A 216 8.59 -16.22 20.05
C SER A 216 7.76 -17.06 19.06
N PHE A 217 6.51 -16.67 18.78
CA PHE A 217 5.63 -17.30 17.79
C PHE A 217 5.70 -16.61 16.44
N ILE A 218 5.73 -15.25 16.43
CA ILE A 218 5.89 -14.42 15.24
C ILE A 218 7.31 -13.84 15.25
N LYS A 219 8.23 -14.55 14.61
CA LYS A 219 9.68 -14.35 14.76
C LYS A 219 10.24 -13.06 14.14
N GLY A 220 9.40 -12.24 13.52
CA GLY A 220 9.80 -11.00 12.87
C GLY A 220 9.34 -10.93 11.41
N PRO A 221 9.69 -9.85 10.68
CA PRO A 221 9.21 -9.61 9.32
C PRO A 221 9.53 -10.74 8.34
N ASP A 222 8.61 -10.99 7.41
CA ASP A 222 8.75 -11.90 6.27
C ASP A 222 8.39 -11.16 4.99
N LEU A 223 9.39 -10.53 4.38
CA LEU A 223 9.22 -9.63 3.24
C LEU A 223 8.84 -10.40 1.97
N PRO A 224 8.06 -9.80 1.03
CA PRO A 224 7.62 -10.44 -0.20
C PRO A 224 8.74 -11.06 -1.01
N ASN A 225 9.87 -10.36 -1.19
CA ASN A 225 11.01 -10.84 -1.98
C ASN A 225 12.05 -11.61 -1.17
N GLY A 226 11.80 -11.79 0.13
CA GLY A 226 12.79 -12.33 1.03
C GLY A 226 13.97 -11.37 1.21
N ALA A 227 14.60 -11.44 2.36
CA ALA A 227 15.87 -10.78 2.63
C ALA A 227 16.50 -11.40 3.87
N ARG A 228 17.79 -11.19 4.08
CA ARG A 228 18.43 -11.44 5.37
C ARG A 228 18.25 -10.19 6.22
N ILE A 229 17.53 -10.31 7.33
CA ILE A 229 17.25 -9.21 8.27
C ILE A 229 18.14 -9.41 9.49
N LEU A 230 18.89 -8.39 9.87
CA LEU A 230 19.72 -8.44 11.06
C LEU A 230 18.85 -8.63 12.30
N SER A 231 19.07 -9.74 13.01
CA SER A 231 18.37 -10.06 14.26
C SER A 231 19.00 -9.25 15.41
N ASP A 232 18.51 -8.05 15.58
CA ASP A 232 18.93 -7.13 16.64
C ASP A 232 17.71 -6.60 17.42
N GLU A 233 17.95 -5.73 18.38
CA GLU A 233 16.90 -5.11 19.19
C GLU A 233 15.91 -4.28 18.35
N ALA A 234 16.34 -3.79 17.19
CA ALA A 234 15.48 -3.01 16.31
C ALA A 234 14.31 -3.84 15.73
N VAL A 235 14.52 -5.14 15.49
CA VAL A 235 13.45 -6.05 15.03
C VAL A 235 12.38 -6.20 16.13
N PHE A 236 12.79 -6.36 17.38
CA PHE A 236 11.84 -6.44 18.49
C PHE A 236 11.14 -5.10 18.75
N ASN A 237 11.86 -3.98 18.67
CA ASN A 237 11.25 -2.65 18.82
C ASN A 237 10.22 -2.37 17.71
N ALA A 238 10.51 -2.73 16.46
CA ALA A 238 9.55 -2.62 15.36
C ALA A 238 8.31 -3.50 15.59
N PHE A 239 8.47 -4.68 16.15
CA PHE A 239 7.39 -5.59 16.52
C PHE A 239 6.53 -5.05 17.67
N ASP A 240 7.16 -4.58 18.74
CA ASP A 240 6.50 -4.17 19.98
C ASP A 240 5.87 -2.77 19.88
N LYS A 241 6.61 -1.82 19.29
CA LYS A 241 6.23 -0.40 19.24
C LYS A 241 5.70 0.06 17.87
N GLY A 242 5.77 -0.80 16.86
CA GLY A 242 5.39 -0.44 15.49
C GLY A 242 6.32 0.58 14.83
N SER A 243 7.51 0.84 15.40
CA SER A 243 8.47 1.80 14.85
C SER A 243 9.91 1.32 15.03
N GLY A 244 10.74 1.55 14.02
CA GLY A 244 12.14 1.15 14.06
C GLY A 244 12.79 1.17 12.69
N THR A 245 14.09 0.86 12.64
CA THR A 245 14.83 0.75 11.38
C THR A 245 15.48 -0.62 11.31
N LEU A 246 15.02 -1.46 10.39
CA LEU A 246 15.54 -2.80 10.15
C LEU A 246 16.70 -2.74 9.17
N LYS A 247 17.79 -3.41 9.49
CA LYS A 247 18.90 -3.58 8.55
C LYS A 247 18.66 -4.84 7.73
N THR A 248 18.66 -4.69 6.41
CA THR A 248 18.42 -5.76 5.46
C THR A 248 19.62 -5.98 4.57
N TYR A 249 19.80 -7.22 4.17
CA TYR A 249 20.90 -7.66 3.33
C TYR A 249 20.37 -8.58 2.22
N GLY A 250 20.87 -8.40 1.01
CA GLY A 250 20.61 -9.32 -0.06
C GLY A 250 21.28 -10.68 0.19
N THR A 251 21.01 -11.63 -0.68
CA THR A 251 21.64 -12.96 -0.67
C THR A 251 22.63 -13.07 -1.81
N TRP A 252 23.75 -13.70 -1.56
CA TRP A 252 24.78 -13.94 -2.55
C TRP A 252 25.50 -15.25 -2.28
N GLU A 253 26.15 -15.76 -3.33
CA GLU A 253 27.07 -16.88 -3.27
C GLU A 253 28.28 -16.60 -4.16
N VAL A 254 29.42 -17.18 -3.81
CA VAL A 254 30.63 -17.07 -4.62
C VAL A 254 30.78 -18.33 -5.44
N LYS A 255 30.79 -18.20 -6.77
CA LYS A 255 30.93 -19.31 -7.73
C LYS A 255 31.95 -18.97 -8.80
N LYS A 256 32.51 -20.00 -9.43
CA LYS A 256 33.32 -19.86 -10.64
C LYS A 256 32.41 -19.84 -11.86
N VAL A 257 32.48 -18.80 -12.65
CA VAL A 257 31.70 -18.65 -13.89
C VAL A 257 32.63 -18.60 -15.09
N GLN A 258 32.13 -19.06 -16.23
CA GLN A 258 32.85 -18.95 -17.47
C GLN A 258 32.81 -17.53 -17.98
N HIS A 259 33.97 -16.89 -18.13
CA HIS A 259 34.08 -15.54 -18.69
C HIS A 259 34.96 -15.59 -19.94
N GLY A 260 34.33 -15.42 -21.12
CA GLY A 260 35.01 -15.64 -22.42
C GLY A 260 35.14 -17.12 -22.80
N LYS A 261 35.84 -17.39 -23.95
CA LYS A 261 35.86 -18.74 -24.54
C LYS A 261 36.73 -19.78 -23.80
N ARG A 262 37.63 -19.38 -22.91
CA ARG A 262 38.63 -20.29 -22.31
C ARG A 262 39.01 -19.98 -20.86
N SER A 263 38.36 -19.02 -20.19
CA SER A 263 38.74 -18.64 -18.83
C SER A 263 37.54 -18.75 -17.85
N THR A 264 37.78 -19.33 -16.70
CA THR A 264 36.86 -19.28 -15.56
C THR A 264 37.34 -18.23 -14.58
N ARG A 265 36.42 -17.49 -14.00
CA ARG A 265 36.67 -16.45 -12.98
C ARG A 265 35.77 -16.61 -11.79
N ASP A 266 36.24 -16.17 -10.66
CA ASP A 266 35.37 -16.07 -9.48
C ASP A 266 34.35 -14.94 -9.71
N ALA A 267 33.10 -15.20 -9.40
CA ALA A 267 32.01 -14.25 -9.47
C ALA A 267 31.16 -14.32 -8.22
N ILE A 268 30.63 -13.17 -7.83
CA ILE A 268 29.62 -13.06 -6.79
C ILE A 268 28.27 -13.07 -7.49
N ILE A 269 27.50 -14.14 -7.26
CA ILE A 269 26.14 -14.31 -7.78
C ILE A 269 25.17 -13.77 -6.73
N ILE A 270 24.51 -12.69 -7.04
CA ILE A 270 23.53 -12.06 -6.16
C ILE A 270 22.14 -12.60 -6.54
N THR A 271 21.47 -13.22 -5.58
CA THR A 271 20.17 -13.87 -5.76
C THR A 271 19.01 -13.11 -5.12
N SER A 272 19.29 -12.12 -4.29
CA SER A 272 18.31 -11.13 -3.84
C SER A 272 19.00 -9.81 -3.46
N LEU A 273 18.26 -8.72 -3.51
CA LEU A 273 18.71 -7.41 -3.07
C LEU A 273 18.02 -7.04 -1.75
N ALA A 274 18.65 -6.18 -0.97
CA ALA A 274 18.05 -5.64 0.25
C ALA A 274 16.92 -4.65 -0.06
N SER A 275 17.04 -3.92 -1.19
CA SER A 275 16.02 -2.98 -1.68
C SER A 275 16.29 -2.62 -3.16
N GLY A 276 15.26 -2.08 -3.83
CA GLY A 276 15.37 -1.56 -5.19
C GLY A 276 15.48 -2.63 -6.27
N SER A 277 15.65 -2.20 -7.53
CA SER A 277 15.76 -3.07 -8.71
C SER A 277 17.21 -3.48 -9.00
N SER A 278 17.37 -4.50 -9.86
CA SER A 278 18.67 -4.92 -10.39
C SER A 278 19.36 -3.79 -11.16
N GLU A 279 18.60 -3.02 -11.94
CA GLU A 279 19.11 -1.86 -12.67
C GLU A 279 19.73 -0.82 -11.74
N ARG A 280 19.02 -0.47 -10.67
CA ARG A 280 19.53 0.47 -9.66
C ARG A 280 20.77 -0.06 -8.95
N PHE A 281 20.86 -1.38 -8.77
CA PHE A 281 22.07 -2.02 -8.23
C PHE A 281 23.23 -1.85 -9.18
N LEU A 282 23.04 -2.13 -10.48
CA LEU A 282 24.07 -2.01 -11.50
C LEU A 282 24.52 -0.56 -11.70
N GLU A 283 23.60 0.42 -11.67
CA GLU A 283 23.95 1.84 -11.70
C GLU A 283 24.84 2.24 -10.52
N LYS A 284 24.43 1.88 -9.29
CA LYS A 284 25.24 2.15 -8.09
C LYS A 284 26.59 1.44 -8.11
N LEU A 285 26.61 0.20 -8.63
CA LEU A 285 27.85 -0.55 -8.80
C LEU A 285 28.77 0.15 -9.78
N LYS A 286 28.26 0.57 -10.94
CA LYS A 286 29.01 1.32 -11.95
C LYS A 286 29.60 2.61 -11.37
N ASP A 287 28.77 3.44 -10.72
CA ASP A 287 29.22 4.69 -10.06
C ASP A 287 30.29 4.42 -9.00
N ALA A 288 30.15 3.33 -8.23
CA ALA A 288 31.11 2.97 -7.20
C ALA A 288 32.43 2.43 -7.77
N VAL A 289 32.41 1.72 -8.89
CA VAL A 289 33.61 1.27 -9.61
C VAL A 289 34.30 2.45 -10.28
N GLU A 290 33.57 3.33 -10.97
CA GLU A 290 34.12 4.54 -11.61
C GLU A 290 34.72 5.52 -10.60
N SER A 291 34.16 5.59 -9.38
CA SER A 291 34.69 6.41 -8.28
C SER A 291 35.77 5.70 -7.43
N GLU A 292 36.26 4.53 -7.89
CA GLU A 292 37.28 3.71 -7.21
C GLU A 292 36.94 3.29 -5.78
N LYS A 293 35.65 3.29 -5.42
CA LYS A 293 35.17 2.81 -4.10
C LYS A 293 35.07 1.31 -4.04
N ILE A 294 34.79 0.66 -5.20
CA ILE A 294 34.80 -0.78 -5.36
C ILE A 294 35.91 -1.13 -6.33
N ILE A 295 36.83 -1.95 -5.86
CA ILE A 295 38.03 -2.36 -6.60
C ILE A 295 37.98 -3.88 -6.82
N GLY A 296 38.42 -4.35 -7.99
CA GLY A 296 38.52 -5.79 -8.28
C GLY A 296 37.33 -6.37 -9.01
N VAL A 297 36.38 -5.56 -9.45
CA VAL A 297 35.31 -5.95 -10.38
C VAL A 297 35.77 -5.69 -11.81
N ILE A 298 35.50 -6.62 -12.72
CA ILE A 298 35.77 -6.50 -14.17
C ILE A 298 34.49 -6.21 -14.91
N ASP A 299 33.43 -6.94 -14.61
CA ASP A 299 32.17 -6.92 -15.34
C ASP A 299 31.01 -7.27 -14.40
N ALA A 300 29.82 -6.82 -14.72
CA ALA A 300 28.59 -7.19 -14.04
C ALA A 300 27.50 -7.43 -15.05
N GLN A 301 26.84 -8.58 -14.96
CA GLN A 301 25.81 -9.03 -15.90
C GLN A 301 24.52 -9.35 -15.15
N ASP A 302 23.40 -8.88 -15.68
CA ASP A 302 22.06 -9.18 -15.16
C ASP A 302 21.48 -10.37 -15.94
N HIS A 303 21.30 -11.48 -15.23
CA HIS A 303 20.64 -12.69 -15.72
C HIS A 303 19.27 -12.88 -15.05
N SER A 304 18.76 -11.85 -14.38
CA SER A 304 17.47 -11.89 -13.70
C SER A 304 16.36 -12.27 -14.69
N SER A 305 15.40 -13.05 -14.18
CA SER A 305 14.29 -13.56 -14.97
C SER A 305 13.02 -13.63 -14.10
N ARG A 306 11.93 -14.13 -14.65
CA ARG A 306 10.70 -14.40 -13.86
C ARG A 306 10.92 -15.37 -12.70
N ALA A 307 12.01 -16.16 -12.70
CA ALA A 307 12.37 -17.05 -11.61
C ALA A 307 13.02 -16.33 -10.42
N GLY A 308 13.49 -15.09 -10.59
CA GLY A 308 14.11 -14.27 -9.54
C GLY A 308 15.29 -13.43 -10.04
N ILE A 309 15.93 -12.76 -9.10
CA ILE A 309 17.13 -11.96 -9.33
C ILE A 309 18.34 -12.88 -9.47
N GLU A 310 19.14 -12.66 -10.49
CA GLU A 310 20.46 -13.26 -10.68
C GLU A 310 21.40 -12.24 -11.31
N ILE A 311 22.23 -11.58 -10.48
CA ILE A 311 23.24 -10.63 -10.95
C ILE A 311 24.62 -11.25 -10.73
N GLN A 312 25.41 -11.38 -11.79
CA GLN A 312 26.75 -11.93 -11.75
C GLN A 312 27.79 -10.80 -11.75
N VAL A 313 28.47 -10.61 -10.62
CA VAL A 313 29.57 -9.64 -10.48
C VAL A 313 30.88 -10.39 -10.64
N ILE A 314 31.57 -10.20 -11.77
CA ILE A 314 32.78 -10.95 -12.18
C ILE A 314 34.01 -10.26 -11.59
N LEU A 315 34.85 -11.05 -10.91
CA LEU A 315 36.02 -10.54 -10.20
C LEU A 315 37.30 -10.63 -11.04
N LYS A 316 38.21 -9.70 -10.76
CA LYS A 316 39.57 -9.74 -11.28
C LYS A 316 40.36 -10.91 -10.66
N SER A 317 41.20 -11.56 -11.43
CA SER A 317 42.02 -12.67 -10.94
C SER A 317 42.86 -12.28 -9.73
N GLY A 318 42.79 -13.08 -8.67
CA GLY A 318 43.51 -12.82 -7.43
C GLY A 318 42.82 -11.80 -6.47
N THR A 319 41.61 -11.37 -6.77
CA THR A 319 40.82 -10.49 -5.86
C THR A 319 40.12 -11.35 -4.81
N ASP A 320 40.19 -10.97 -3.55
CA ASP A 320 39.42 -11.61 -2.48
C ASP A 320 37.94 -11.22 -2.57
N ALA A 321 37.09 -12.21 -2.74
CA ALA A 321 35.65 -12.04 -2.86
C ALA A 321 35.03 -11.38 -1.61
N ASN A 322 35.52 -11.68 -0.40
CA ASN A 322 34.99 -11.12 0.84
C ASN A 322 35.24 -9.59 0.94
N THR A 323 36.39 -9.15 0.44
CA THR A 323 36.69 -7.72 0.35
C THR A 323 35.74 -7.01 -0.59
N VAL A 324 35.46 -7.59 -1.76
CA VAL A 324 34.51 -7.00 -2.71
C VAL A 324 33.08 -7.04 -2.15
N ILE A 325 32.67 -8.12 -1.50
CA ILE A 325 31.36 -8.20 -0.82
C ILE A 325 31.20 -7.09 0.22
N SER A 326 32.23 -6.84 1.04
CA SER A 326 32.22 -5.76 2.02
C SER A 326 32.05 -4.38 1.37
N GLN A 327 32.68 -4.16 0.21
CA GLN A 327 32.53 -2.93 -0.57
C GLN A 327 31.14 -2.82 -1.22
N LEU A 328 30.59 -3.93 -1.75
CA LEU A 328 29.25 -3.98 -2.30
C LEU A 328 28.19 -3.64 -1.23
N LEU A 329 28.34 -4.19 -0.03
CA LEU A 329 27.46 -3.88 1.11
C LEU A 329 27.53 -2.41 1.55
N ALA A 330 28.69 -1.78 1.39
CA ALA A 330 28.89 -0.38 1.79
C ALA A 330 28.41 0.64 0.76
N PHE A 331 28.44 0.30 -0.53
CA PHE A 331 28.26 1.28 -1.61
C PHE A 331 27.11 0.98 -2.57
N THR A 332 26.45 -0.18 -2.42
CA THR A 332 25.29 -0.56 -3.24
C THR A 332 24.06 -0.87 -2.39
N ASN A 333 22.95 -1.22 -3.03
CA ASN A 333 21.75 -1.68 -2.33
C ASN A 333 21.73 -3.20 -2.03
N LEU A 334 22.89 -3.83 -1.98
CA LEU A 334 23.05 -5.17 -1.42
C LEU A 334 22.83 -5.17 0.11
N ALA A 335 23.10 -4.04 0.77
CA ALA A 335 22.66 -3.75 2.11
C ALA A 335 21.84 -2.45 2.13
N ASP A 336 20.75 -2.44 2.88
CA ASP A 336 19.87 -1.28 3.03
C ASP A 336 19.19 -1.28 4.39
N SER A 337 18.38 -0.27 4.64
CA SER A 337 17.59 -0.16 5.85
C SER A 337 16.13 0.11 5.51
N ILE A 338 15.24 -0.63 6.17
CA ILE A 338 13.79 -0.47 6.05
C ILE A 338 13.31 0.27 7.30
N GLY A 339 12.82 1.50 7.12
CA GLY A 339 12.13 2.21 8.19
C GLY A 339 10.74 1.62 8.39
N VAL A 340 10.45 1.12 9.59
CA VAL A 340 9.12 0.66 9.99
C VAL A 340 8.40 1.81 10.67
N ASN A 341 7.20 2.09 10.22
CA ASN A 341 6.27 3.03 10.82
C ASN A 341 4.86 2.45 10.66
N ALA A 342 4.43 1.69 11.65
CA ALA A 342 3.19 0.93 11.60
C ALA A 342 1.97 1.80 11.95
N THR A 343 1.81 2.91 11.23
CA THR A 343 0.66 3.80 11.35
C THR A 343 -0.54 3.23 10.59
N ALA A 344 -1.66 3.07 11.26
CA ALA A 344 -2.94 2.66 10.68
C ALA A 344 -4.08 3.52 11.23
N ILE A 345 -5.23 3.50 10.57
CA ILE A 345 -6.43 4.22 11.02
C ILE A 345 -7.20 3.30 11.98
N SER A 346 -7.42 3.79 13.20
CA SER A 346 -8.32 3.19 14.18
C SER A 346 -9.29 4.25 14.66
N SER A 347 -10.58 3.94 14.64
CA SER A 347 -11.65 4.88 15.05
C SER A 347 -11.52 6.27 14.38
N GLY A 348 -11.09 6.30 13.10
CA GLY A 348 -10.93 7.53 12.32
C GLY A 348 -9.65 8.33 12.59
N LEU A 349 -8.73 7.85 13.45
CA LEU A 349 -7.49 8.53 13.80
C LEU A 349 -6.25 7.70 13.41
N PRO A 350 -5.22 8.34 12.81
CA PRO A 350 -3.94 7.69 12.56
C PRO A 350 -3.22 7.38 13.87
N THR A 351 -2.92 6.12 14.13
CA THR A 351 -2.25 5.64 15.35
C THR A 351 -1.15 4.65 14.97
N ILE A 352 -0.05 4.64 15.73
CA ILE A 352 1.05 3.67 15.53
C ILE A 352 0.75 2.43 16.39
N PHE A 353 0.86 1.26 15.78
CA PHE A 353 0.52 -0.02 16.40
C PHE A 353 1.71 -0.96 16.47
N GLY A 354 1.91 -1.59 17.64
CA GLY A 354 2.68 -2.82 17.73
C GLY A 354 1.89 -4.02 17.18
N VAL A 355 2.56 -5.13 16.94
CA VAL A 355 1.90 -6.35 16.42
C VAL A 355 0.83 -6.86 17.39
N LYS A 356 1.08 -6.80 18.69
CA LYS A 356 0.09 -7.19 19.72
C LYS A 356 -1.15 -6.32 19.66
N ASP A 357 -0.99 -5.02 19.45
CA ASP A 357 -2.10 -4.06 19.43
C ASP A 357 -2.99 -4.28 18.19
N ILE A 358 -2.39 -4.57 17.03
CA ILE A 358 -3.12 -4.94 15.80
C ILE A 358 -3.95 -6.21 16.04
N ILE A 359 -3.37 -7.23 16.69
CA ILE A 359 -4.09 -8.47 17.00
C ILE A 359 -5.24 -8.18 17.97
N ALA A 360 -5.04 -7.32 18.95
CA ALA A 360 -6.04 -6.97 19.96
C ALA A 360 -7.24 -6.24 19.33
N GLU A 361 -6.99 -5.24 18.48
CA GLU A 361 -8.04 -4.50 17.77
C GLU A 361 -8.83 -5.39 16.81
N TRP A 362 -8.11 -6.17 16.00
CA TRP A 362 -8.73 -7.13 15.10
C TRP A 362 -9.59 -8.15 15.88
N TYR A 363 -9.08 -8.72 16.96
CA TYR A 363 -9.81 -9.71 17.75
C TYR A 363 -11.11 -9.13 18.34
N LYS A 364 -11.05 -7.92 18.87
CA LYS A 364 -12.23 -7.21 19.37
C LYS A 364 -13.27 -7.03 18.27
N ALA A 365 -12.87 -6.48 17.13
CA ALA A 365 -13.74 -6.27 15.97
C ALA A 365 -14.32 -7.60 15.45
N ARG A 366 -13.49 -8.67 15.41
CA ARG A 366 -13.94 -10.00 14.97
C ARG A 366 -15.03 -10.56 15.87
N CYS A 367 -14.86 -10.48 17.19
CA CYS A 367 -15.89 -10.92 18.13
C CYS A 367 -17.19 -10.14 17.96
N GLU A 368 -17.13 -8.82 17.78
CA GLU A 368 -18.30 -7.96 17.58
C GLU A 368 -19.02 -8.31 16.25
N ALA A 369 -18.28 -8.43 15.16
CA ALA A 369 -18.82 -8.80 13.85
C ALA A 369 -19.51 -10.17 13.86
N LEU A 370 -18.87 -11.18 14.46
CA LEU A 370 -19.46 -12.52 14.59
C LEU A 370 -20.70 -12.52 15.46
N ARG A 371 -20.71 -11.79 16.58
CA ARG A 371 -21.92 -11.65 17.42
C ARG A 371 -23.08 -11.04 16.64
N SER A 372 -22.84 -9.96 15.91
CA SER A 372 -23.88 -9.30 15.11
C SER A 372 -24.41 -10.22 14.02
N ARG A 373 -23.52 -10.89 13.29
CA ARG A 373 -23.87 -11.84 12.22
C ARG A 373 -24.66 -13.02 12.76
N TYR A 374 -24.20 -13.64 13.82
CA TYR A 374 -24.86 -14.83 14.37
C TYR A 374 -26.16 -14.50 15.08
N LYS A 375 -26.27 -13.33 15.70
CA LYS A 375 -27.56 -12.85 16.24
C LYS A 375 -28.59 -12.71 15.13
N ALA A 376 -28.25 -12.05 14.03
CA ALA A 376 -29.16 -11.91 12.90
C ALA A 376 -29.52 -13.25 12.23
N GLU A 377 -28.58 -14.21 12.19
CA GLU A 377 -28.84 -15.56 11.69
C GLU A 377 -29.74 -16.34 12.66
N THR A 378 -29.51 -16.22 13.98
CA THR A 378 -30.40 -16.81 15.01
C THR A 378 -31.82 -16.27 14.87
N ASP A 379 -31.99 -14.94 14.80
CA ASP A 379 -33.32 -14.32 14.63
C ASP A 379 -34.01 -14.82 13.35
N ARG A 380 -33.26 -15.01 12.26
CA ARG A 380 -33.79 -15.57 11.00
C ARG A 380 -34.19 -17.02 11.12
N LEU A 381 -33.40 -17.85 11.82
CA LEU A 381 -33.69 -19.28 12.04
C LEU A 381 -34.86 -19.46 12.99
N GLU A 382 -34.92 -18.69 14.07
CA GLU A 382 -36.05 -18.66 15.00
C GLU A 382 -37.36 -18.27 14.29
N GLY A 383 -37.32 -17.29 13.37
CA GLY A 383 -38.46 -16.94 12.52
C GLY A 383 -38.94 -18.10 11.64
N LYS A 384 -38.02 -18.93 11.11
CA LYS A 384 -38.37 -20.15 10.39
C LYS A 384 -38.97 -21.22 11.30
N ILE A 385 -38.33 -21.45 12.45
CA ILE A 385 -38.85 -22.41 13.47
C ILE A 385 -40.27 -22.02 13.87
N HIS A 386 -40.52 -20.73 14.14
CA HIS A 386 -41.84 -20.22 14.48
C HIS A 386 -42.88 -20.52 13.40
N ILE A 387 -42.53 -20.38 12.11
CA ILE A 387 -43.42 -20.77 11.00
C ILE A 387 -43.69 -22.30 11.00
N LEU A 388 -42.64 -23.12 11.16
CA LEU A 388 -42.77 -24.58 11.20
C LEU A 388 -43.63 -25.04 12.37
N GLU A 389 -43.53 -24.41 13.53
CA GLU A 389 -44.42 -24.70 14.68
C GLU A 389 -45.88 -24.46 14.38
N GLY A 390 -46.19 -23.35 13.71
CA GLY A 390 -47.54 -23.05 13.26
C GLY A 390 -48.06 -24.11 12.27
N LEU A 391 -47.21 -24.53 11.32
CA LEU A 391 -47.58 -25.58 10.35
C LEU A 391 -47.79 -26.94 11.02
N LEU A 392 -46.92 -27.36 11.94
CA LEU A 392 -47.02 -28.59 12.68
C LEU A 392 -48.27 -28.63 13.57
N THR A 393 -48.62 -27.51 14.21
CA THR A 393 -49.84 -27.38 15.01
C THR A 393 -51.09 -27.60 14.16
N ILE A 394 -51.12 -27.06 12.95
CA ILE A 394 -52.24 -27.21 12.01
C ILE A 394 -52.30 -28.63 11.42
N LEU A 395 -51.15 -29.25 11.12
CA LEU A 395 -51.09 -30.61 10.59
C LEU A 395 -51.57 -31.67 11.60
N ALA A 396 -51.52 -31.37 12.91
CA ALA A 396 -52.09 -32.25 13.93
C ALA A 396 -53.62 -32.34 13.87
N ASP A 397 -54.31 -31.24 13.46
CA ASP A 397 -55.76 -31.12 13.42
C ASP A 397 -56.24 -30.78 11.99
N ILE A 398 -55.63 -31.34 10.97
CA ILE A 398 -55.79 -30.94 9.56
C ILE A 398 -57.23 -30.97 9.07
N ASP A 399 -58.01 -31.98 9.47
CA ASP A 399 -59.41 -32.13 9.07
C ASP A 399 -60.29 -30.98 9.58
N GLU A 400 -60.05 -30.53 10.81
CA GLU A 400 -60.76 -29.40 11.40
C GLU A 400 -60.38 -28.09 10.71
N VAL A 401 -59.09 -27.92 10.38
CA VAL A 401 -58.59 -26.79 9.64
C VAL A 401 -59.20 -26.68 8.24
N ILE A 402 -59.25 -27.76 7.51
CA ILE A 402 -59.89 -27.82 6.17
C ILE A 402 -61.37 -27.45 6.25
N LYS A 403 -62.10 -27.98 7.21
CA LYS A 403 -63.54 -27.66 7.44
C LYS A 403 -63.69 -26.15 7.74
N LEU A 404 -62.83 -25.58 8.59
CA LEU A 404 -62.89 -24.18 8.98
C LEU A 404 -62.55 -23.24 7.79
N ILE A 405 -61.54 -23.56 6.99
CA ILE A 405 -61.16 -22.77 5.82
C ILE A 405 -62.29 -22.81 4.77
N ARG A 406 -62.79 -24.00 4.44
CA ARG A 406 -63.91 -24.15 3.49
C ARG A 406 -65.21 -23.48 3.95
N GLY A 407 -65.50 -23.47 5.28
CA GLY A 407 -66.64 -22.79 5.88
C GLY A 407 -66.47 -21.28 6.08
N SER A 408 -65.35 -20.69 5.65
CA SER A 408 -65.11 -19.27 5.75
C SER A 408 -65.39 -18.57 4.43
N LYS A 409 -66.07 -17.40 4.48
CA LYS A 409 -66.47 -16.66 3.27
C LYS A 409 -65.31 -15.88 2.63
N THR A 410 -64.31 -15.44 3.43
CA THR A 410 -63.13 -14.68 2.96
C THR A 410 -61.88 -15.19 3.63
N LYS A 411 -60.73 -14.86 3.05
CA LYS A 411 -59.40 -15.21 3.58
C LYS A 411 -59.17 -14.58 4.98
N GLU A 412 -59.67 -13.37 5.18
CA GLU A 412 -59.57 -12.62 6.45
C GLU A 412 -60.40 -13.29 7.56
N THR A 413 -61.59 -13.78 7.24
CA THR A 413 -62.43 -14.52 8.21
C THR A 413 -61.83 -15.88 8.55
N ALA A 414 -61.24 -16.58 7.60
CA ALA A 414 -60.47 -17.79 7.85
C ALA A 414 -59.26 -17.52 8.76
N ALA A 415 -58.50 -16.48 8.47
CA ALA A 415 -57.35 -16.08 9.27
C ALA A 415 -57.73 -15.78 10.73
N THR A 416 -58.80 -15.01 10.95
CA THR A 416 -59.27 -14.66 12.30
C THR A 416 -59.71 -15.89 13.09
N LYS A 417 -60.41 -16.84 12.45
CA LYS A 417 -60.84 -18.09 13.09
C LYS A 417 -59.64 -18.99 13.42
N LEU A 418 -58.66 -19.12 12.51
CA LEU A 418 -57.44 -19.89 12.74
C LEU A 418 -56.65 -19.33 13.93
N LYS A 419 -56.44 -18.02 13.98
CA LYS A 419 -55.79 -17.33 15.12
C LYS A 419 -56.49 -17.64 16.46
N LYS A 420 -57.81 -17.52 16.49
CA LYS A 420 -58.57 -17.71 17.72
C LYS A 420 -58.56 -19.18 18.20
N ARG A 421 -58.63 -20.13 17.26
CA ARG A 421 -58.74 -21.56 17.60
C ARG A 421 -57.41 -22.17 18.03
N TRP A 422 -56.29 -21.90 17.29
CA TRP A 422 -54.98 -22.50 17.54
C TRP A 422 -53.95 -21.50 18.10
N LYS A 423 -54.38 -20.28 18.46
CA LYS A 423 -53.53 -19.21 19.02
C LYS A 423 -52.32 -18.87 18.11
N LEU A 424 -52.51 -18.94 16.80
CA LEU A 424 -51.47 -18.65 15.81
C LEU A 424 -51.21 -17.16 15.65
N THR A 425 -49.96 -16.81 15.33
CA THR A 425 -49.57 -15.44 14.95
C THR A 425 -49.98 -15.13 13.51
N ASP A 426 -49.94 -13.84 13.11
CA ASP A 426 -50.25 -13.42 11.73
C ASP A 426 -49.32 -14.08 10.72
N ILE A 427 -48.06 -14.21 11.06
CA ILE A 427 -47.04 -14.84 10.21
C ILE A 427 -47.35 -16.33 10.01
N GLN A 428 -47.66 -17.04 11.08
CA GLN A 428 -48.03 -18.45 11.01
C GLN A 428 -49.32 -18.67 10.21
N VAL A 429 -50.34 -17.86 10.42
CA VAL A 429 -51.60 -17.92 9.64
C VAL A 429 -51.36 -17.63 8.17
N GLY A 430 -50.51 -16.65 7.84
CA GLY A 430 -50.12 -16.36 6.47
C GLY A 430 -49.45 -17.55 5.80
N ALA A 431 -48.53 -18.23 6.51
CA ALA A 431 -47.84 -19.42 6.04
C ALA A 431 -48.83 -20.60 5.83
N VAL A 432 -49.75 -20.81 6.78
CA VAL A 432 -50.81 -21.85 6.70
C VAL A 432 -51.71 -21.62 5.48
N LEU A 433 -52.19 -20.40 5.27
CA LEU A 433 -53.09 -20.07 4.16
C LEU A 433 -52.42 -20.08 2.78
N SER A 434 -51.10 -20.04 2.74
CA SER A 434 -50.30 -20.15 1.52
C SER A 434 -49.69 -21.55 1.29
N MET A 435 -49.97 -22.51 2.21
CA MET A 435 -49.44 -23.86 2.14
C MET A 435 -50.05 -24.65 0.98
N PRO A 436 -49.24 -25.26 0.09
CA PRO A 436 -49.75 -26.13 -0.97
C PRO A 436 -50.42 -27.38 -0.40
N LEU A 437 -51.52 -27.83 -1.02
CA LEU A 437 -52.25 -29.05 -0.60
C LEU A 437 -51.38 -30.33 -0.64
N SER A 438 -50.32 -30.34 -1.47
CA SER A 438 -49.37 -31.46 -1.52
C SER A 438 -48.62 -31.67 -0.18
N ARG A 439 -48.48 -30.66 0.65
CA ARG A 439 -47.84 -30.76 1.97
C ARG A 439 -48.72 -31.35 3.08
N LEU A 440 -49.94 -31.79 2.75
CA LEU A 440 -50.85 -32.41 3.71
C LEU A 440 -50.63 -33.94 3.88
N VAL A 441 -49.63 -34.49 3.19
CA VAL A 441 -49.32 -35.95 3.25
C VAL A 441 -48.51 -36.26 4.50
N GLY A 442 -48.82 -37.36 5.19
CA GLY A 442 -48.20 -37.72 6.49
C GLY A 442 -46.67 -37.84 6.50
N VAL A 443 -46.06 -38.12 5.35
CA VAL A 443 -44.57 -38.15 5.20
C VAL A 443 -43.95 -36.76 5.40
N GLU A 444 -44.64 -35.69 4.99
CA GLU A 444 -44.12 -34.31 5.13
C GLU A 444 -44.13 -33.83 6.58
N ARG A 445 -45.02 -34.32 7.44
CA ARG A 445 -45.01 -33.97 8.86
C ARG A 445 -43.68 -34.37 9.52
N LEU A 446 -43.21 -35.59 9.27
CA LEU A 446 -41.93 -36.07 9.81
C LEU A 446 -40.77 -35.26 9.27
N GLN A 447 -40.82 -34.84 8.01
CA GLN A 447 -39.79 -33.96 7.42
C GLN A 447 -39.77 -32.59 8.09
N LEU A 448 -40.93 -31.96 8.34
CA LEU A 448 -41.00 -30.67 9.04
C LEU A 448 -40.55 -30.76 10.50
N GLU A 449 -40.85 -31.87 11.20
CA GLU A 449 -40.36 -32.13 12.56
C GLU A 449 -38.85 -32.29 12.57
N THR A 450 -38.26 -32.97 11.59
CA THR A 450 -36.82 -33.13 11.43
C THR A 450 -36.16 -31.78 11.11
N GLU A 451 -36.70 -31.03 10.13
CA GLU A 451 -36.22 -29.69 9.78
C GLU A 451 -36.24 -28.75 10.99
N LYS A 452 -37.34 -28.77 11.77
CA LYS A 452 -37.44 -27.99 13.00
C LYS A 452 -36.32 -28.34 13.99
N LYS A 453 -36.06 -29.63 14.23
CA LYS A 453 -35.01 -30.11 15.13
C LYS A 453 -33.62 -29.67 14.65
N ASP A 454 -33.33 -29.80 13.36
CA ASP A 454 -32.06 -29.42 12.78
C ASP A 454 -31.82 -27.90 12.89
N LEU A 455 -32.86 -27.09 12.67
CA LEU A 455 -32.79 -25.65 12.85
C LEU A 455 -32.60 -25.28 14.33
N GLN A 456 -33.28 -25.98 15.27
CA GLN A 456 -33.11 -25.73 16.71
C GLN A 456 -31.70 -26.02 17.17
N VAL A 457 -31.09 -27.12 16.72
CA VAL A 457 -29.68 -27.43 17.03
C VAL A 457 -28.76 -26.31 16.56
N LYS A 458 -28.98 -25.78 15.34
CA LYS A 458 -28.18 -24.64 14.83
C LYS A 458 -28.39 -23.38 15.66
N VAL A 459 -29.61 -23.07 16.07
CA VAL A 459 -29.89 -21.91 16.95
C VAL A 459 -29.17 -22.07 18.27
N ASP A 460 -29.22 -23.24 18.89
CA ASP A 460 -28.57 -23.50 20.18
C ASP A 460 -27.03 -23.42 20.07
N GLU A 461 -26.46 -23.91 18.96
CA GLU A 461 -25.03 -23.77 18.68
C GLU A 461 -24.63 -22.31 18.55
N LEU A 462 -25.32 -21.51 17.72
CA LEU A 462 -25.05 -20.10 17.51
C LEU A 462 -25.24 -19.28 18.80
N ALA A 463 -26.34 -19.54 19.53
CA ALA A 463 -26.59 -18.90 20.81
C ALA A 463 -25.46 -19.22 21.81
N GLY A 464 -24.99 -20.48 21.82
CA GLY A 464 -23.85 -20.88 22.61
C GLY A 464 -22.54 -20.12 22.27
N ILE A 465 -22.28 -19.87 20.99
CA ILE A 465 -21.13 -19.07 20.53
C ILE A 465 -21.28 -17.60 20.94
N ILE A 466 -22.48 -17.02 20.79
CA ILE A 466 -22.75 -15.62 21.12
C ILE A 466 -22.56 -15.34 22.62
N THR A 467 -23.06 -16.23 23.47
CA THR A 467 -23.12 -16.01 24.93
C THR A 467 -21.87 -16.45 25.67
N ASN A 468 -21.12 -17.41 25.15
CA ASN A 468 -19.95 -17.97 25.80
C ASN A 468 -18.66 -17.58 25.08
N GLN A 469 -17.81 -16.75 25.74
CA GLN A 469 -16.54 -16.29 25.17
C GLN A 469 -15.59 -17.44 24.81
N ALA A 470 -15.52 -18.50 25.60
CA ALA A 470 -14.64 -19.63 25.31
C ALA A 470 -15.07 -20.35 24.00
N LYS A 471 -16.39 -20.53 23.78
CA LYS A 471 -16.89 -21.09 22.52
C LYS A 471 -16.63 -20.16 21.33
N MET A 472 -16.74 -18.84 21.54
CA MET A 472 -16.39 -17.85 20.52
C MET A 472 -14.90 -17.96 20.15
N ASP A 473 -14.04 -18.08 21.13
CA ASP A 473 -12.58 -18.22 20.98
C ASP A 473 -12.22 -19.50 20.21
N GLU A 474 -12.80 -20.63 20.58
CA GLU A 474 -12.64 -21.92 19.89
C GLU A 474 -13.13 -21.82 18.44
N HIS A 475 -14.26 -21.17 18.22
CA HIS A 475 -14.81 -20.97 16.88
C HIS A 475 -13.88 -20.11 16.01
N ILE A 476 -13.36 -18.98 16.53
CA ILE A 476 -12.41 -18.12 15.81
C ILE A 476 -11.12 -18.90 15.52
N ILE A 477 -10.58 -19.64 16.48
CA ILE A 477 -9.38 -20.49 16.30
C ILE A 477 -9.60 -21.54 15.21
N SER A 478 -10.79 -22.17 15.17
CA SER A 478 -11.14 -23.13 14.13
C SER A 478 -11.15 -22.47 12.74
N GLN A 479 -11.77 -21.29 12.59
CA GLN A 479 -11.76 -20.55 11.35
C GLN A 479 -10.34 -20.18 10.90
N ILE A 480 -9.53 -19.66 11.81
CA ILE A 480 -8.13 -19.30 11.55
C ILE A 480 -7.31 -20.51 11.10
N SER A 481 -7.56 -21.68 11.69
CA SER A 481 -6.80 -22.90 11.38
C SER A 481 -6.94 -23.37 9.93
N GLN A 482 -8.02 -23.01 9.25
CA GLN A 482 -8.26 -23.31 7.83
C GLN A 482 -7.29 -22.56 6.89
N PHE A 483 -6.67 -21.50 7.37
CA PHE A 483 -5.69 -20.74 6.57
C PHE A 483 -4.31 -21.38 6.52
N LYS A 484 -4.07 -22.48 7.22
CA LYS A 484 -2.78 -23.22 7.15
C LYS A 484 -2.44 -23.68 5.73
N ASP A 485 -3.44 -23.98 4.93
CA ASP A 485 -3.26 -24.44 3.55
C ASP A 485 -2.77 -23.32 2.61
N PHE A 486 -2.96 -22.05 2.99
CA PHE A 486 -2.44 -20.89 2.27
C PHE A 486 -1.03 -20.49 2.72
N ALA A 487 -0.53 -21.09 3.80
CA ALA A 487 0.76 -20.74 4.35
C ALA A 487 1.90 -21.38 3.55
N ASP A 488 2.89 -20.58 3.22
CA ASP A 488 4.11 -21.02 2.56
C ASP A 488 5.32 -20.89 3.52
N LYS A 489 6.48 -21.34 3.03
CA LYS A 489 7.74 -21.20 3.75
C LYS A 489 8.10 -19.73 3.90
N ARG A 490 8.72 -19.41 5.04
CA ARG A 490 9.29 -18.11 5.28
C ARG A 490 10.31 -17.75 4.18
N ARG A 491 10.20 -16.56 3.62
CA ARG A 491 11.10 -16.04 2.58
C ARG A 491 12.29 -15.29 3.18
N SER A 492 12.04 -14.49 4.22
CA SER A 492 13.09 -13.73 4.91
C SER A 492 13.76 -14.57 6.00
N GLN A 493 15.06 -14.35 6.21
CA GLN A 493 15.86 -15.00 7.24
C GLN A 493 16.30 -13.98 8.28
N LEU A 494 16.14 -14.30 9.55
CA LEU A 494 16.75 -13.52 10.63
C LEU A 494 18.18 -14.03 10.81
N VAL A 495 19.16 -13.16 10.66
CA VAL A 495 20.57 -13.49 10.67
C VAL A 495 21.33 -12.64 11.69
N THR A 496 22.37 -13.23 12.25
CA THR A 496 23.35 -12.50 13.08
C THR A 496 24.43 -11.85 12.21
N MET A 497 25.17 -10.91 12.76
CA MET A 497 26.31 -10.30 12.03
C MET A 497 27.36 -11.34 11.58
N ALA A 498 27.56 -12.40 12.36
CA ALA A 498 28.48 -13.48 12.01
C ALA A 498 28.00 -14.27 10.78
N GLU A 499 26.71 -14.53 10.68
CA GLU A 499 26.10 -15.26 9.53
C GLU A 499 26.06 -14.41 8.25
N ILE A 500 26.14 -13.09 8.35
CA ILE A 500 26.27 -12.21 7.17
C ILE A 500 27.66 -12.36 6.55
N GLY A 501 28.66 -12.96 7.27
CA GLY A 501 30.01 -13.15 6.77
C GLY A 501 30.84 -11.85 6.73
N VAL A 502 30.31 -10.78 7.26
CA VAL A 502 31.06 -9.57 7.55
C VAL A 502 31.66 -9.73 8.94
N GLU A 503 32.75 -10.49 9.07
CA GLU A 503 33.67 -10.18 10.15
C GLU A 503 33.88 -8.66 10.09
N LYS A 504 33.66 -7.97 11.22
CA LYS A 504 34.12 -6.58 11.35
C LYS A 504 35.51 -6.59 10.78
N ALA A 505 35.69 -5.95 9.61
CA ALA A 505 37.03 -5.68 9.13
C ALA A 505 37.72 -5.10 10.36
N LYS A 506 38.61 -5.89 10.95
CA LYS A 506 39.49 -5.41 12.01
C LYS A 506 40.11 -4.20 11.35
N THR A 507 39.63 -3.02 11.70
CA THR A 507 40.35 -1.80 11.43
C THR A 507 41.69 -2.04 12.08
N THR A 508 42.61 -2.60 11.31
CA THR A 508 44.01 -2.45 11.56
C THR A 508 44.25 -0.96 11.41
N THR A 509 43.89 -0.23 12.41
CA THR A 509 44.41 1.09 12.68
C THR A 509 45.92 0.90 12.94
N LYS A 510 46.69 0.72 11.86
CA LYS A 510 48.02 1.25 11.86
C LYS A 510 47.80 2.75 12.06
N SER A 511 48.17 3.20 13.25
CA SER A 511 48.20 4.60 13.63
C SER A 511 48.94 5.43 12.57
N GLY A 512 48.16 6.09 11.79
CA GLY A 512 48.49 6.98 10.71
C GLY A 512 47.19 7.55 10.25
N THR A 513 46.52 8.28 11.16
CA THR A 513 45.29 8.99 10.92
C THR A 513 45.47 10.02 9.82
N ARG A 514 45.40 9.60 8.57
CA ARG A 514 44.90 10.48 7.53
C ARG A 514 43.38 10.40 7.60
N ARG A 515 42.78 11.20 8.50
CA ARG A 515 41.41 11.63 8.32
C ARG A 515 41.29 12.12 6.90
N VAL A 516 40.60 11.39 6.03
CA VAL A 516 40.08 11.94 4.78
C VAL A 516 39.07 12.99 5.26
N LYS A 517 39.54 14.22 5.42
CA LYS A 517 38.65 15.36 5.58
C LYS A 517 37.77 15.35 4.35
N LEU A 518 36.49 15.12 4.53
CA LEU A 518 35.53 15.48 3.51
C LEU A 518 35.88 16.89 3.05
N PRO A 519 36.06 17.16 1.75
CA PRO A 519 36.44 18.47 1.28
C PRO A 519 35.47 19.48 1.86
N SER A 520 35.99 20.51 2.47
CA SER A 520 35.18 21.58 3.07
C SER A 520 34.23 22.13 1.99
N PRO A 521 33.09 22.73 2.35
CA PRO A 521 32.23 23.38 1.36
C PRO A 521 33.00 24.31 0.43
N LYS A 522 34.06 24.96 0.95
CA LYS A 522 34.99 25.81 0.17
C LYS A 522 35.80 25.00 -0.85
N ASP A 523 36.25 23.80 -0.50
CA ASP A 523 37.05 22.98 -1.42
C ASP A 523 36.17 22.38 -2.54
N ARG A 524 34.94 21.98 -2.23
CA ARG A 524 33.97 21.55 -3.26
C ARG A 524 33.66 22.66 -4.26
N ILE A 525 33.46 23.89 -3.77
CA ILE A 525 33.22 25.07 -4.63
C ILE A 525 34.43 25.36 -5.50
N LYS A 526 35.66 25.24 -4.98
CA LYS A 526 36.88 25.41 -5.77
C LYS A 526 37.01 24.39 -6.89
N ASP A 527 36.67 23.12 -6.61
CA ASP A 527 36.72 22.04 -7.60
C ASP A 527 35.61 22.18 -8.66
N GLU A 528 34.41 22.58 -8.26
CA GLU A 528 33.33 22.89 -9.17
C GLU A 528 33.66 24.10 -10.07
N GLY A 529 34.20 25.17 -9.50
CA GLY A 529 34.64 26.33 -10.27
C GLY A 529 35.74 26.01 -11.27
N LYS A 530 36.71 25.15 -10.90
CA LYS A 530 37.73 24.66 -11.85
C LYS A 530 37.13 23.85 -13.00
N LYS A 531 36.17 22.96 -12.72
CA LYS A 531 35.46 22.19 -13.75
C LYS A 531 34.68 23.08 -14.70
N LEU A 532 34.17 24.21 -14.23
CA LEU A 532 33.50 25.23 -15.03
C LEU A 532 34.49 26.17 -15.79
N GLY A 533 35.81 26.00 -15.63
CA GLY A 533 36.81 26.83 -16.30
C GLY A 533 37.03 28.20 -15.67
N MET A 534 36.61 28.44 -14.44
CA MET A 534 36.79 29.70 -13.72
C MET A 534 38.26 29.92 -13.38
N LYS A 535 38.76 31.15 -13.57
CA LYS A 535 40.11 31.53 -13.17
C LYS A 535 40.23 31.66 -11.64
N ARG A 536 41.42 31.43 -11.11
CA ARG A 536 41.70 31.54 -9.66
C ARG A 536 41.32 32.92 -9.08
N THR A 537 41.43 33.96 -9.86
CA THR A 537 41.06 35.35 -9.49
C THR A 537 39.55 35.51 -9.28
N GLU A 538 38.74 34.84 -10.07
CA GLU A 538 37.26 34.85 -9.98
C GLU A 538 36.78 34.11 -8.73
N LEU A 539 37.35 32.93 -8.47
CA LEU A 539 37.08 32.18 -7.25
C LEU A 539 37.52 32.94 -5.99
N THR A 540 38.65 33.67 -6.06
CA THR A 540 39.12 34.51 -4.95
C THR A 540 38.14 35.65 -4.67
N LYS A 541 37.62 36.31 -5.70
CA LYS A 541 36.60 37.37 -5.56
C LYS A 541 35.31 36.81 -4.90
N PHE A 542 34.87 35.64 -5.32
CA PHE A 542 33.74 34.98 -4.68
C PHE A 542 33.99 34.73 -3.20
N PHE A 543 35.11 34.09 -2.82
CA PHE A 543 35.39 33.80 -1.41
C PHE A 543 35.55 35.04 -0.55
N THR A 544 36.01 36.15 -1.13
CA THR A 544 36.06 37.44 -0.43
C THR A 544 34.67 38.01 -0.19
N SER A 545 33.77 37.89 -1.15
CA SER A 545 32.38 38.40 -1.05
C SER A 545 31.50 37.65 -0.06
N VAL A 546 31.83 36.38 0.22
CA VAL A 546 31.06 35.53 1.14
C VAL A 546 31.72 35.37 2.51
N ALA A 547 32.78 36.10 2.79
CA ALA A 547 33.44 36.07 4.09
C ALA A 547 32.46 36.52 5.19
N GLY A 548 32.19 35.64 6.16
CA GLY A 548 31.23 35.90 7.25
C GLY A 548 29.76 35.53 6.96
N LYS A 549 29.41 35.06 5.77
CA LYS A 549 28.05 34.60 5.46
C LYS A 549 27.82 33.14 5.88
N THR A 550 26.61 32.84 6.37
CA THR A 550 26.23 31.52 6.89
C THR A 550 25.84 30.50 5.80
N ASN A 551 25.33 30.94 4.65
CA ASN A 551 24.89 30.08 3.55
C ASN A 551 25.74 30.21 2.29
N ILE A 552 26.99 29.73 2.37
CA ILE A 552 27.97 29.80 1.28
C ILE A 552 27.49 29.08 0.01
N LYS A 553 26.65 28.04 0.12
CA LYS A 553 26.16 27.28 -1.04
C LYS A 553 25.18 28.10 -1.88
N ALA A 554 24.20 28.76 -1.26
CA ALA A 554 23.26 29.61 -1.99
C ALA A 554 23.95 30.78 -2.68
N GLU A 555 24.95 31.40 -2.04
CA GLU A 555 25.77 32.46 -2.64
C GLU A 555 26.61 31.94 -3.81
N TRP A 556 27.11 30.71 -3.74
CA TRP A 556 27.82 30.06 -4.83
C TRP A 556 26.90 29.80 -6.04
N ASP A 557 25.71 29.31 -5.83
CA ASP A 557 24.76 29.04 -6.91
C ASP A 557 24.38 30.34 -7.64
N ASN A 558 24.16 31.43 -6.91
CA ASN A 558 23.94 32.75 -7.49
C ASN A 558 25.17 33.27 -8.27
N PHE A 559 26.34 33.16 -7.69
CA PHE A 559 27.58 33.58 -8.36
C PHE A 559 27.87 32.79 -9.63
N LYS A 560 27.63 31.48 -9.61
CA LYS A 560 27.75 30.58 -10.76
C LYS A 560 26.79 30.98 -11.89
N ASP A 561 25.58 31.32 -11.55
CA ASP A 561 24.57 31.80 -12.51
C ASP A 561 24.98 33.12 -13.15
N ASP A 562 25.55 34.06 -12.37
CA ASP A 562 26.07 35.35 -12.87
C ASP A 562 27.26 35.14 -13.78
N TRP A 563 28.18 34.25 -13.38
CA TRP A 563 29.35 33.92 -14.18
C TRP A 563 28.99 33.27 -15.51
N ASN A 564 28.13 32.25 -15.50
CA ASN A 564 27.64 31.59 -16.71
C ASN A 564 26.94 32.59 -17.65
N HIS A 565 26.15 33.52 -17.10
CA HIS A 565 25.50 34.56 -17.87
C HIS A 565 26.53 35.50 -18.54
N SER A 566 27.56 35.88 -17.80
CA SER A 566 28.64 36.73 -18.35
C SER A 566 29.42 36.02 -19.47
N GLN A 567 29.70 34.71 -19.32
CA GLN A 567 30.34 33.90 -20.36
C GLN A 567 29.47 33.78 -21.62
N GLN A 568 28.15 33.61 -21.47
CA GLN A 568 27.22 33.62 -22.59
C GLN A 568 27.24 34.91 -23.37
N LEU A 569 27.29 36.05 -22.68
CA LEU A 569 27.38 37.37 -23.31
C LEU A 569 28.74 37.63 -23.98
N SER A 570 29.80 36.96 -23.53
CA SER A 570 31.16 37.13 -24.10
C SER A 570 31.32 36.45 -25.47
N THR A 571 30.51 35.45 -25.79
CA THR A 571 30.60 34.68 -27.05
C THR A 571 29.67 35.24 -28.13
N ARG A 572 30.11 35.18 -29.40
CA ARG A 572 29.26 35.60 -30.56
C ARG A 572 27.97 34.76 -30.66
N LYS A 573 28.05 33.45 -30.38
CA LYS A 573 26.91 32.52 -30.39
C LYS A 573 25.91 32.85 -29.28
N GLY A 574 26.37 33.02 -28.04
CA GLY A 574 25.49 33.33 -26.91
C GLY A 574 24.79 34.68 -27.05
N ARG A 575 25.45 35.68 -27.63
CA ARG A 575 24.81 36.98 -27.96
C ARG A 575 23.73 36.84 -29.03
N ALA A 576 23.94 35.96 -30.02
CA ALA A 576 22.96 35.70 -31.06
C ALA A 576 21.73 34.96 -30.48
N GLU A 577 21.93 33.94 -29.66
CA GLU A 577 20.86 33.21 -28.98
C GLU A 577 20.02 34.12 -28.06
N ARG A 578 20.72 34.99 -27.29
CA ARG A 578 20.05 35.98 -26.45
C ARG A 578 19.21 36.96 -27.28
N LYS A 579 19.69 37.40 -28.43
CA LYS A 579 18.96 38.29 -29.32
C LYS A 579 17.67 37.64 -29.79
N ILE A 580 17.71 36.36 -30.20
CA ILE A 580 16.52 35.57 -30.59
C ILE A 580 15.51 35.49 -29.43
N GLN A 581 15.95 35.28 -28.21
CA GLN A 581 15.05 35.22 -27.05
C GLN A 581 14.40 36.58 -26.78
N LEU A 582 15.17 37.67 -26.82
CA LEU A 582 14.65 39.04 -26.67
C LEU A 582 13.64 39.41 -27.77
N ASP A 583 13.90 39.02 -29.03
CA ASP A 583 12.97 39.24 -30.13
C ASP A 583 11.63 38.48 -29.92
N LYS A 584 11.68 37.23 -29.47
CA LYS A 584 10.49 36.46 -29.11
C LYS A 584 9.71 37.11 -27.94
N MET A 585 10.40 37.61 -26.93
CA MET A 585 9.76 38.32 -25.82
C MET A 585 9.09 39.60 -26.26
N LYS A 586 9.74 40.35 -27.17
CA LYS A 586 9.20 41.57 -27.79
C LYS A 586 7.91 41.26 -28.55
N GLU A 587 7.90 40.24 -29.41
CA GLU A 587 6.72 39.81 -30.15
C GLU A 587 5.57 39.39 -29.21
N ALA A 588 5.87 38.63 -28.17
CA ALA A 588 4.88 38.21 -27.18
C ALA A 588 4.31 39.41 -26.39
N ALA A 589 5.14 40.39 -26.06
CA ALA A 589 4.68 41.61 -25.41
C ALA A 589 3.78 42.47 -26.31
N ILE A 590 4.11 42.57 -27.59
CA ILE A 590 3.26 43.27 -28.59
C ILE A 590 1.90 42.59 -28.73
N LYS A 591 1.86 41.25 -28.76
CA LYS A 591 0.60 40.48 -28.80
C LYS A 591 -0.26 40.68 -27.55
N LYS A 592 0.34 41.00 -26.41
CA LYS A 592 -0.33 41.20 -25.11
C LYS A 592 -0.70 42.67 -24.83
N GLY A 593 -0.62 43.56 -25.80
CA GLY A 593 -1.10 44.95 -25.65
C GLY A 593 -0.02 46.02 -25.56
N LEU A 594 1.26 45.70 -25.83
CA LEU A 594 2.25 46.74 -26.01
C LEU A 594 1.86 47.62 -27.25
N PRO A 595 1.83 48.96 -27.14
CA PRO A 595 1.37 49.85 -28.24
C PRO A 595 2.07 49.54 -29.55
N LYS A 596 1.30 49.61 -30.67
CA LYS A 596 1.84 49.36 -32.05
C LYS A 596 3.05 50.23 -32.46
N ARG A 597 3.34 51.31 -31.76
CA ARG A 597 4.62 52.02 -31.79
C ARG A 597 5.71 51.27 -30.99
N GLY A 598 5.64 49.96 -30.93
CA GLY A 598 6.36 49.02 -30.10
C GLY A 598 7.89 49.08 -30.19
N GLN A 599 8.45 49.60 -31.30
CA GLN A 599 9.89 49.72 -31.40
C GLN A 599 10.45 50.79 -30.42
N LYS A 600 9.78 51.94 -30.34
CA LYS A 600 10.18 53.00 -29.37
C LYS A 600 9.88 52.64 -27.93
N SER A 601 8.74 51.97 -27.68
CA SER A 601 8.38 51.54 -26.32
C SER A 601 9.29 50.41 -25.83
N TRP A 602 9.62 49.43 -26.68
CA TRP A 602 10.55 48.36 -26.36
C TRP A 602 11.97 48.89 -26.12
N THR A 603 12.46 49.81 -26.96
CA THR A 603 13.76 50.44 -26.82
C THR A 603 13.86 51.18 -25.48
N LYS A 604 12.82 51.95 -25.13
CA LYS A 604 12.75 52.63 -23.83
C LYS A 604 12.67 51.66 -22.63
N PHE A 605 12.01 50.53 -22.80
CA PHE A 605 11.98 49.49 -21.76
C PHE A 605 13.35 48.83 -21.57
N MET A 606 14.07 48.58 -22.65
CA MET A 606 15.37 47.92 -22.64
C MET A 606 16.54 48.84 -22.25
N GLU A 607 16.29 50.16 -22.16
CA GLU A 607 17.32 51.15 -21.83
C GLU A 607 17.95 50.82 -20.47
N GLY A 608 19.26 50.58 -20.45
CA GLY A 608 20.00 50.14 -19.26
C GLY A 608 19.88 48.66 -18.86
N ARG A 609 19.13 47.84 -19.64
CA ARG A 609 18.90 46.42 -19.36
C ARG A 609 19.57 45.48 -20.37
N GLU A 610 20.42 45.97 -21.20
CA GLU A 610 21.03 45.20 -22.30
C GLU A 610 21.80 43.98 -21.80
N ASN A 611 22.33 44.03 -20.57
CA ASN A 611 23.11 42.97 -19.95
C ASN A 611 22.38 42.19 -18.86
N ASP A 612 21.11 42.53 -18.57
CA ASP A 612 20.35 41.84 -17.53
C ASP A 612 20.04 40.40 -17.94
N LYS A 613 19.83 39.49 -16.95
CA LYS A 613 19.38 38.13 -17.21
C LYS A 613 17.98 38.12 -17.83
N ILE A 614 17.69 37.16 -18.70
CA ILE A 614 16.37 37.05 -19.35
C ILE A 614 15.22 36.99 -18.33
N LYS A 615 15.39 36.27 -17.21
CA LYS A 615 14.39 36.18 -16.12
C LYS A 615 14.10 37.55 -15.50
N ASP A 616 15.12 38.38 -15.29
CA ASP A 616 14.98 39.71 -14.69
C ASP A 616 14.27 40.66 -15.67
N ILE A 617 14.59 40.55 -16.97
CA ILE A 617 13.90 41.26 -18.03
C ILE A 617 12.43 40.86 -18.12
N GLU A 618 12.10 39.56 -17.99
CA GLU A 618 10.72 39.09 -17.96
C GLU A 618 9.94 39.64 -16.77
N LYS A 619 10.54 39.64 -15.58
CA LYS A 619 9.94 40.21 -14.38
C LYS A 619 9.67 41.71 -14.53
N ALA A 620 10.70 42.45 -14.94
CA ALA A 620 10.59 43.89 -15.16
C ALA A 620 9.57 44.23 -16.26
N LEU A 621 9.46 43.41 -17.30
CA LEU A 621 8.47 43.59 -18.37
C LEU A 621 7.04 43.42 -17.85
N LYS A 622 6.79 42.42 -17.00
CA LYS A 622 5.47 42.24 -16.36
C LYS A 622 5.07 43.43 -15.51
N GLU A 623 6.01 43.93 -14.70
CA GLU A 623 5.79 45.11 -13.83
C GLU A 623 5.59 46.39 -14.67
N TRP A 624 6.34 46.55 -15.74
CA TRP A 624 6.20 47.69 -16.63
C TRP A 624 4.91 47.67 -17.45
N MET A 625 4.46 46.51 -17.93
CA MET A 625 3.17 46.34 -18.60
C MET A 625 1.99 46.60 -17.67
N ALA A 626 2.07 46.20 -16.40
CA ALA A 626 1.03 46.48 -15.42
C ALA A 626 0.87 47.99 -15.08
N LYS A 627 1.91 48.79 -15.36
CA LYS A 627 1.85 50.25 -15.16
C LYS A 627 1.36 51.02 -16.41
N ILE A 628 1.28 50.36 -17.58
CA ILE A 628 0.84 50.97 -18.84
C ILE A 628 -0.65 50.67 -19.09
N ASN A 629 -1.18 49.55 -18.55
CA ASN A 629 -2.62 49.25 -18.49
C ASN A 629 -3.26 49.89 -17.27
#